data_184f6da343ee9bfa35ba6322535dc5ad
#
_entry.id   184f6da343ee9bfa35ba6322535dc5ad
#
_cell.length_a   1.000
_cell.length_b   1.000
_cell.length_c   1.000
_cell.angle_alpha   90.00
_cell.angle_beta   90.00
_cell.angle_gamma   90.00
#
_symmetry.space_group_name_H-M   'P 1'
#
loop_
_entity.id
_entity.type
_entity.pdbx_description
1 polymer ?
#
loop_
_entity_poly.entity_id
_entity_poly.type
_entity_poly.pdbx_seq_one_letter_code
_entity_poly.pdbx_strand_id
1 'polypeptide(L)'
;LLRFQFRSERNPAIVSPSTLSPHTTKRAFNFNAGPGALPLPVLERIREELLDWRGSGMSVMEMSHRSPEFESINAVAEQKLRSLLGISDDYAVIFLQGGGSMQFTMAPMNLCLPGKPVDVLHTGTWTAKAIGELKKGILHHI
;
A
#
# COMPACT_ATOMS: atom_id res chain seq x y z
N LEU A 1 -36.90 12.66 26.76
CA LEU A 1 -35.66 12.19 27.46
C LEU A 1 -35.50 10.70 27.15
N LEU A 2 -34.64 10.35 26.18
CA LEU A 2 -34.28 8.96 25.88
C LEU A 2 -33.15 8.55 26.84
N ARG A 3 -33.43 7.59 27.69
CA ARG A 3 -32.48 6.99 28.63
C ARG A 3 -31.87 5.75 27.98
N PHE A 4 -30.61 5.83 27.55
CA PHE A 4 -29.86 4.65 27.11
C PHE A 4 -29.34 3.90 28.33
N GLN A 5 -29.83 2.69 28.57
CA GLN A 5 -29.24 1.74 29.52
C GLN A 5 -28.13 0.94 28.78
N PHE A 6 -26.88 1.21 29.13
CA PHE A 6 -25.76 0.33 28.76
C PHE A 6 -25.83 -0.94 29.60
N ARG A 7 -26.15 -2.06 28.97
CA ARG A 7 -25.99 -3.39 29.56
C ARG A 7 -24.52 -3.74 29.50
N SER A 8 -23.85 -3.82 30.64
CA SER A 8 -22.50 -4.34 30.78
C SER A 8 -22.50 -5.84 30.44
N GLU A 9 -22.22 -6.17 29.20
CA GLU A 9 -21.92 -7.55 28.84
C GLU A 9 -20.49 -7.87 29.28
N ARG A 10 -20.35 -9.01 29.97
CA ARG A 10 -19.09 -9.51 30.55
C ARG A 10 -18.04 -9.63 29.44
N ASN A 11 -16.94 -8.97 29.68
CA ASN A 11 -15.73 -8.99 28.91
C ASN A 11 -15.32 -10.46 28.62
N PRO A 12 -15.20 -10.91 27.36
CA PRO A 12 -14.63 -12.21 27.09
C PRO A 12 -13.19 -12.23 27.58
N ALA A 13 -12.82 -13.32 28.22
CA ALA A 13 -11.53 -13.51 28.87
C ALA A 13 -10.38 -13.06 27.96
N ILE A 14 -9.54 -12.15 28.47
CA ILE A 14 -8.28 -11.77 27.85
C ILE A 14 -7.45 -13.05 27.71
N VAL A 15 -7.29 -13.51 26.49
CA VAL A 15 -6.43 -14.67 26.18
C VAL A 15 -5.00 -14.25 26.49
N SER A 16 -4.40 -14.91 27.48
CA SER A 16 -3.01 -14.68 27.88
C SER A 16 -2.06 -14.88 26.70
N PRO A 17 -1.03 -14.04 26.51
CA PRO A 17 -0.10 -14.09 25.37
C PRO A 17 0.74 -15.39 25.26
N SER A 18 0.67 -16.29 26.25
CA SER A 18 1.58 -17.42 26.40
C SER A 18 1.18 -18.70 25.65
N THR A 19 0.15 -18.69 24.80
CA THR A 19 -0.32 -19.91 24.10
C THR A 19 -0.21 -19.86 22.58
N LEU A 20 0.57 -18.93 22.01
CA LEU A 20 0.91 -19.03 20.60
C LEU A 20 2.00 -20.10 20.43
N SER A 21 1.59 -21.35 20.24
CA SER A 21 2.47 -22.41 19.74
C SER A 21 3.20 -21.91 18.50
N PRO A 22 4.48 -22.29 18.30
CA PRO A 22 5.16 -22.01 17.05
C PRO A 22 4.39 -22.73 15.94
N HIS A 23 3.51 -21.99 15.26
CA HIS A 23 2.81 -22.50 14.10
C HIS A 23 3.85 -22.67 12.99
N THR A 24 4.31 -23.89 12.77
CA THR A 24 4.91 -24.28 11.49
C THR A 24 3.81 -24.19 10.44
N THR A 25 3.58 -22.98 9.97
CA THR A 25 2.53 -22.73 8.97
C THR A 25 3.01 -23.31 7.66
N LYS A 26 2.43 -24.44 7.25
CA LYS A 26 2.66 -24.95 5.89
C LYS A 26 2.07 -23.94 4.91
N ARG A 27 2.92 -23.15 4.25
CA ARG A 27 2.48 -22.16 3.28
C ARG A 27 2.09 -22.82 1.98
N ALA A 28 0.99 -22.36 1.40
CA ALA A 28 0.60 -22.75 0.04
C ALA A 28 1.59 -22.17 -0.99
N PHE A 29 1.78 -22.88 -2.10
CA PHE A 29 2.44 -22.33 -3.28
C PHE A 29 1.47 -21.38 -3.99
N ASN A 30 1.75 -20.08 -3.89
CA ASN A 30 0.93 -19.04 -4.52
C ASN A 30 1.65 -18.47 -5.74
N PHE A 31 1.14 -18.77 -6.93
CA PHE A 31 1.64 -18.31 -8.21
C PHE A 31 0.74 -17.21 -8.83
N ASN A 32 -0.14 -16.59 -8.05
CA ASN A 32 -1.00 -15.51 -8.53
C ASN A 32 -0.16 -14.29 -8.92
N ALA A 33 -0.59 -13.63 -9.99
CA ALA A 33 0.03 -12.39 -10.45
C ALA A 33 -0.19 -11.20 -9.50
N GLY A 34 -1.26 -11.26 -8.68
CA GLY A 34 -1.60 -10.30 -7.63
C GLY A 34 -3.02 -10.53 -7.10
N PRO A 35 -3.19 -10.54 -5.76
CA PRO A 35 -2.13 -10.47 -4.73
C PRO A 35 -1.16 -11.66 -4.79
N GLY A 36 0.12 -11.36 -4.83
CA GLY A 36 1.19 -12.36 -4.92
C GLY A 36 1.67 -12.86 -3.56
N ALA A 37 2.59 -13.83 -3.58
CA ALA A 37 3.24 -14.32 -2.38
C ALA A 37 4.22 -13.26 -1.83
N LEU A 38 4.18 -13.04 -0.52
CA LEU A 38 5.19 -12.25 0.19
C LEU A 38 6.26 -13.18 0.77
N PRO A 39 7.52 -12.74 0.84
CA PRO A 39 8.58 -13.52 1.50
C PRO A 39 8.24 -13.78 2.97
N LEU A 40 8.48 -15.01 3.44
CA LEU A 40 8.18 -15.37 4.83
C LEU A 40 8.85 -14.46 5.86
N PRO A 41 10.15 -14.12 5.74
CA PRO A 41 10.81 -13.22 6.70
C PRO A 41 10.13 -11.83 6.80
N VAL A 42 9.55 -11.34 5.70
CA VAL A 42 8.79 -10.08 5.70
C VAL A 42 7.51 -10.21 6.51
N LEU A 43 6.77 -11.32 6.33
CA LEU A 43 5.54 -11.57 7.09
C LEU A 43 5.80 -11.78 8.58
N GLU A 44 6.89 -12.46 8.93
CA GLU A 44 7.31 -12.66 10.32
C GLU A 44 7.63 -11.33 10.97
N ARG A 45 8.36 -10.47 10.30
CA ARG A 45 8.66 -9.14 10.79
C ARG A 45 7.41 -8.25 10.93
N ILE A 46 6.50 -8.29 9.97
CA ILE A 46 5.21 -7.59 10.09
C ILE A 46 4.45 -8.07 11.32
N ARG A 47 4.42 -9.37 11.57
CA ARG A 47 3.75 -9.95 12.75
C ARG A 47 4.36 -9.45 14.05
N GLU A 48 5.69 -9.38 14.14
CA GLU A 48 6.41 -8.91 15.32
C GLU A 48 6.14 -7.42 15.59
N GLU A 49 6.11 -6.60 14.55
CA GLU A 49 5.94 -5.15 14.64
C GLU A 49 4.46 -4.70 14.57
N LEU A 50 3.50 -5.65 14.43
CA LEU A 50 2.10 -5.32 14.12
C LEU A 50 1.40 -4.56 15.24
N LEU A 51 1.65 -4.90 16.50
CA LEU A 51 1.02 -4.27 17.66
C LEU A 51 1.82 -3.12 18.24
N ASP A 52 3.14 -3.17 18.08
CA ASP A 52 4.06 -2.19 18.65
C ASP A 52 5.28 -2.02 17.73
N TRP A 53 5.24 -1.00 16.91
CA TRP A 53 6.35 -0.69 16.04
C TRP A 53 7.48 -0.04 16.86
N ARG A 54 8.54 -0.81 17.11
CA ARG A 54 9.79 -0.38 17.77
C ARG A 54 9.60 0.34 19.11
N GLY A 55 8.65 -0.09 19.93
CA GLY A 55 8.41 0.49 21.23
C GLY A 55 7.59 1.78 21.21
N SER A 56 6.95 2.13 20.10
CA SER A 56 6.07 3.30 19.98
C SER A 56 4.73 3.14 20.70
N GLY A 57 4.39 1.91 21.10
CA GLY A 57 3.11 1.57 21.70
C GLY A 57 1.94 1.54 20.71
N MET A 58 2.21 1.60 19.41
CA MET A 58 1.17 1.56 18.39
C MET A 58 1.63 0.83 17.11
N SER A 59 0.67 0.32 16.35
CA SER A 59 0.88 -0.23 15.03
C SER A 59 1.20 0.86 14.01
N VAL A 60 2.00 0.52 12.98
CA VAL A 60 2.18 1.42 11.82
C VAL A 60 0.84 1.79 11.16
N MET A 61 -0.16 0.90 11.23
CA MET A 61 -1.51 1.16 10.68
C MET A 61 -2.29 2.23 11.44
N GLU A 62 -1.90 2.54 12.68
CA GLU A 62 -2.53 3.56 13.54
C GLU A 62 -1.77 4.90 13.50
N MET A 63 -0.58 4.93 12.90
CA MET A 63 0.26 6.13 12.86
C MET A 63 -0.28 7.16 11.89
N SER A 64 -0.23 8.42 12.29
CA SER A 64 -0.43 9.53 11.36
C SER A 64 0.72 9.55 10.33
N HIS A 65 0.38 9.79 9.05
CA HIS A 65 1.39 9.99 8.00
C HIS A 65 2.29 11.23 8.23
N ARG A 66 1.94 12.08 9.23
CA ARG A 66 2.70 13.27 9.64
C ARG A 66 3.52 13.03 10.91
N SER A 67 3.47 11.81 11.48
CA SER A 67 4.28 11.50 12.65
C SER A 67 5.73 11.27 12.24
N PRO A 68 6.70 11.63 13.11
CA PRO A 68 8.12 11.38 12.85
C PRO A 68 8.44 9.91 12.58
N GLU A 69 7.73 9.00 13.24
CA GLU A 69 7.88 7.56 13.06
C GLU A 69 7.50 7.14 11.63
N PHE A 70 6.35 7.61 11.15
CA PHE A 70 5.90 7.30 9.79
C PHE A 70 6.79 7.96 8.73
N GLU A 71 7.20 9.20 8.94
CA GLU A 71 8.15 9.91 8.06
C GLU A 71 9.48 9.15 7.97
N SER A 72 9.97 8.61 9.09
CA SER A 72 11.17 7.77 9.12
C SER A 72 10.99 6.49 8.31
N ILE A 73 9.84 5.81 8.41
CA ILE A 73 9.53 4.61 7.62
C ILE A 73 9.56 4.93 6.14
N ASN A 74 8.91 6.02 5.75
CA ASN A 74 8.81 6.45 4.36
C ASN A 74 10.18 6.81 3.77
N ALA A 75 10.99 7.57 4.51
CA ALA A 75 12.34 7.93 4.12
C ALA A 75 13.25 6.70 3.92
N VAL A 76 13.18 5.72 4.83
CA VAL A 76 13.93 4.47 4.70
C VAL A 76 13.46 3.66 3.49
N ALA A 77 12.15 3.63 3.21
CA ALA A 77 11.61 2.94 2.05
C ALA A 77 12.11 3.57 0.74
N GLU A 78 12.10 4.89 0.63
CA GLU A 78 12.63 5.62 -0.51
C GLU A 78 14.13 5.38 -0.69
N GLN A 79 14.91 5.51 0.38
CA GLN A 79 16.37 5.27 0.33
C GLN A 79 16.71 3.86 -0.16
N LYS A 80 15.97 2.85 0.31
CA LYS A 80 16.15 1.46 -0.14
C LYS A 80 15.81 1.27 -1.61
N LEU A 81 14.72 1.87 -2.09
CA LEU A 81 14.36 1.82 -3.51
C LEU A 81 15.45 2.48 -4.37
N ARG A 82 15.93 3.66 -3.99
CA ARG A 82 17.01 4.35 -4.67
C ARG A 82 18.26 3.49 -4.75
N SER A 83 18.67 2.91 -3.63
CA SER A 83 19.86 2.05 -3.56
C SER A 83 19.71 0.77 -4.39
N LEU A 84 18.57 0.10 -4.34
CA LEU A 84 18.34 -1.17 -5.03
C LEU A 84 18.20 -1.01 -6.55
N LEU A 85 17.62 0.09 -6.99
CA LEU A 85 17.32 0.33 -8.41
C LEU A 85 18.29 1.31 -9.08
N GLY A 86 19.27 1.85 -8.34
CA GLY A 86 20.23 2.84 -8.87
C GLY A 86 19.55 4.16 -9.28
N ILE A 87 18.51 4.58 -8.55
CA ILE A 87 17.77 5.82 -8.87
C ILE A 87 18.60 7.02 -8.44
N SER A 88 18.98 7.88 -9.39
CA SER A 88 19.68 9.13 -9.13
C SER A 88 18.78 10.21 -8.52
N ASP A 89 19.38 11.30 -8.03
CA ASP A 89 18.66 12.43 -7.47
C ASP A 89 17.89 13.25 -8.53
N ASP A 90 18.12 12.99 -9.82
CA ASP A 90 17.35 13.61 -10.91
C ASP A 90 15.90 13.11 -10.96
N TYR A 91 15.59 12.01 -10.25
CA TYR A 91 14.26 11.42 -10.22
C TYR A 91 13.62 11.57 -8.84
N ALA A 92 12.35 11.95 -8.81
CA ALA A 92 11.53 11.89 -7.60
C ALA A 92 10.96 10.48 -7.42
N VAL A 93 11.01 9.96 -6.19
CA VAL A 93 10.31 8.75 -5.78
C VAL A 93 9.08 9.17 -5.00
N ILE A 94 7.90 8.78 -5.46
CA ILE A 94 6.63 9.13 -4.82
C ILE A 94 5.79 7.87 -4.58
N PHE A 95 5.18 7.80 -3.39
CA PHE A 95 4.26 6.73 -3.03
C PHE A 95 2.83 7.22 -3.21
N LEU A 96 2.11 6.64 -4.18
CA LEU A 96 0.76 7.06 -4.56
C LEU A 96 -0.26 5.96 -4.25
N GLN A 97 -1.44 6.38 -3.83
CA GLN A 97 -2.59 5.49 -3.69
C GLN A 97 -3.21 5.11 -5.04
N GLY A 98 -4.16 4.15 -5.02
CA GLY A 98 -4.96 3.78 -6.18
C GLY A 98 -4.38 2.67 -7.06
N GLY A 99 -3.20 2.16 -6.68
CA GLY A 99 -2.53 1.09 -7.42
C GLY A 99 -2.25 1.45 -8.88
N GLY A 100 -1.83 0.46 -9.68
CA GLY A 100 -1.53 0.66 -11.10
C GLY A 100 -2.74 1.13 -11.93
N SER A 101 -3.95 0.75 -11.56
CA SER A 101 -5.15 1.14 -12.33
C SER A 101 -5.41 2.63 -12.28
N MET A 102 -5.24 3.28 -11.14
CA MET A 102 -5.42 4.73 -11.03
C MET A 102 -4.31 5.50 -11.75
N GLN A 103 -3.11 4.93 -11.87
CA GLN A 103 -2.02 5.53 -12.59
C GLN A 103 -2.30 5.68 -14.10
N PHE A 104 -3.15 4.85 -14.68
CA PHE A 104 -3.59 5.02 -16.07
C PHE A 104 -4.33 6.33 -16.31
N THR A 105 -4.92 6.90 -15.26
CA THR A 105 -5.56 8.22 -15.30
C THR A 105 -4.62 9.31 -14.78
N MET A 106 -4.00 9.10 -13.61
CA MET A 106 -3.22 10.12 -12.93
C MET A 106 -1.96 10.53 -13.71
N ALA A 107 -1.23 9.58 -14.29
CA ALA A 107 -0.04 9.89 -15.06
C ALA A 107 -0.35 10.76 -16.29
N PRO A 108 -1.32 10.41 -17.15
CA PRO A 108 -1.68 11.25 -18.27
C PRO A 108 -2.23 12.62 -17.87
N MET A 109 -3.06 12.70 -16.83
CA MET A 109 -3.60 13.99 -16.35
C MET A 109 -2.52 14.98 -15.92
N ASN A 110 -1.39 14.47 -15.42
CA ASN A 110 -0.29 15.32 -14.95
C ASN A 110 0.79 15.58 -16.00
N LEU A 111 0.96 14.67 -16.97
CA LEU A 111 2.11 14.70 -17.88
C LEU A 111 1.73 15.01 -19.32
N CYS A 112 0.47 14.79 -19.75
CA CYS A 112 0.05 15.08 -21.11
C CYS A 112 -0.25 16.56 -21.28
N LEU A 113 0.21 17.12 -22.39
CA LEU A 113 -0.06 18.51 -22.75
C LEU A 113 -1.43 18.63 -23.43
N PRO A 114 -2.23 19.65 -23.12
CA PRO A 114 -3.50 19.90 -23.78
C PRO A 114 -3.36 20.01 -25.31
N GLY A 115 -4.24 19.33 -26.03
CA GLY A 115 -4.26 19.35 -27.49
C GLY A 115 -3.09 18.63 -28.18
N LYS A 116 -2.24 17.94 -27.44
CA LYS A 116 -1.16 17.14 -28.03
C LYS A 116 -1.54 15.66 -28.09
N PRO A 117 -1.18 14.97 -29.18
CA PRO A 117 -1.42 13.52 -29.26
C PRO A 117 -0.58 12.77 -28.23
N VAL A 118 -1.12 11.66 -27.75
CA VAL A 118 -0.45 10.72 -26.85
C VAL A 118 -0.38 9.37 -27.52
N ASP A 119 0.82 8.86 -27.70
CA ASP A 119 1.06 7.56 -28.28
C ASP A 119 1.04 6.48 -27.19
N VAL A 120 0.33 5.39 -27.43
CA VAL A 120 0.25 4.25 -26.52
C VAL A 120 0.65 2.98 -27.24
N LEU A 121 1.71 2.33 -26.74
CA LEU A 121 2.09 1.00 -27.21
C LEU A 121 1.09 -0.05 -26.70
N HIS A 122 0.22 -0.51 -27.59
CA HIS A 122 -0.81 -1.48 -27.23
C HIS A 122 -0.24 -2.91 -27.29
N THR A 123 0.06 -3.50 -26.13
CA THR A 123 0.69 -4.80 -26.00
C THR A 123 -0.21 -5.88 -25.38
N GLY A 124 -1.41 -5.54 -24.90
CA GLY A 124 -2.31 -6.49 -24.27
C GLY A 124 -3.42 -5.85 -23.43
N THR A 125 -4.00 -6.64 -22.53
CA THR A 125 -5.19 -6.26 -21.74
C THR A 125 -5.00 -4.99 -20.89
N TRP A 126 -3.83 -4.83 -20.29
CA TRP A 126 -3.57 -3.67 -19.41
C TRP A 126 -3.44 -2.38 -20.20
N THR A 127 -2.81 -2.42 -21.36
CA THR A 127 -2.74 -1.25 -22.24
C THR A 127 -4.10 -0.91 -22.85
N ALA A 128 -4.96 -1.91 -23.11
CA ALA A 128 -6.35 -1.65 -23.51
C ALA A 128 -7.12 -0.88 -22.42
N LYS A 129 -6.93 -1.24 -21.14
CA LYS A 129 -7.49 -0.48 -19.99
C LYS A 129 -6.93 0.93 -19.93
N ALA A 130 -5.62 1.10 -20.08
CA ALA A 130 -4.98 2.41 -20.09
C ALA A 130 -5.55 3.32 -21.20
N ILE A 131 -5.73 2.80 -22.41
CA ILE A 131 -6.37 3.52 -23.52
C ILE A 131 -7.82 3.93 -23.17
N GLY A 132 -8.56 3.03 -22.49
CA GLY A 132 -9.91 3.31 -22.01
C GLY A 132 -9.97 4.47 -21.02
N GLU A 133 -9.03 4.54 -20.08
CA GLU A 133 -8.95 5.64 -19.10
C GLU A 133 -8.47 6.95 -19.74
N LEU A 134 -7.50 6.90 -20.65
CA LEU A 134 -7.07 8.04 -21.43
C LEU A 134 -8.24 8.70 -22.17
N LYS A 135 -9.09 7.90 -22.81
CA LYS A 135 -10.27 8.40 -23.53
C LYS A 135 -11.28 9.07 -22.61
N LYS A 136 -11.42 8.62 -21.37
CA LYS A 136 -12.34 9.22 -20.39
C LYS A 136 -11.78 10.49 -19.76
N GLY A 137 -10.50 10.49 -19.36
CA GLY A 137 -9.89 11.56 -18.58
C GLY A 137 -9.39 12.74 -19.41
N ILE A 138 -8.77 12.48 -20.55
CA ILE A 138 -8.15 13.55 -21.36
C ILE A 138 -9.14 14.19 -22.33
N LEU A 139 -10.10 13.43 -22.87
CA LEU A 139 -11.07 13.96 -23.83
C LEU A 139 -12.20 14.78 -23.21
N HIS A 140 -12.37 14.78 -21.89
CA HIS A 140 -13.37 15.60 -21.19
C HIS A 140 -12.81 16.93 -20.67
N HIS A 141 -11.52 17.20 -20.83
CA HIS A 141 -10.87 18.44 -20.40
C HIS A 141 -10.21 19.21 -21.54
N ILE A 142 -10.56 18.88 -22.79
CA ILE A 142 -10.14 19.63 -23.99
C ILE A 142 -11.33 20.34 -24.57
#